data_093d3a7e3b5ebcf836b9da3afd09ca8a
#
_entry.id   093d3a7e3b5ebcf836b9da3afd09ca8a
#
_cell.length_a   1.000
_cell.length_b   1.000
_cell.length_c   1.000
_cell.angle_alpha   90.00
_cell.angle_beta   90.00
_cell.angle_gamma   90.00
#
_symmetry.space_group_name_H-M   'P 1'
#
loop_
_entity.id
_entity.type
_entity.pdbx_description
1 polymer ?
#
loop_
_entity_poly.entity_id
_entity_poly.type
_entity_poly.pdbx_seq_one_letter_code
_entity_poly.pdbx_strand_id
1 'polypeptide(L)'
;MIGATQGSKLDVEPVFDTVERPSHVAPELVVDFDYHAPIPDGEDNYTVLSRLQQHGHDILWTPRNGGHWITTRGEDIRWVQENFGIFSHEVFTIPRGTSRIIMPPLTVDPPLHARYRAVLNPFFTPKKVAVLKEKASELAIDLIVKIAQQDRCEFVSEFASVFPVIMFLGIVDLPLEMRQDFLDWAHTFMLGETQAERDSGLGKVLGYLNKVTQERYANPGTDLMSAIAAWRDNPRFQGENEVQGMAALIYFGGLDTVASAISFMIRHLAQNPGHRRRILEDPAIIPRAAEEYLRRHGLSNTGRLIMSDVERKGATMKADEMIMVPIGCSSIDDRLYKNARDVDFDRPELMTESGIPTHNTFGNGPHKCVGAPLARAELQIVLQEWLPRIPDFRLDPEKPVRIHMDSVPGIEEMHLLIGKE
;
A
#
# COMPACT_ATOMS: atom_id res chain seq x y z
N MET A 1 26.74 -3.51 -25.86
CA MET A 1 27.16 -4.56 -24.89
C MET A 1 27.43 -3.84 -23.59
N ILE A 2 26.45 -3.77 -22.72
CA ILE A 2 26.58 -3.21 -21.37
C ILE A 2 27.18 -4.31 -20.53
N GLY A 3 28.34 -4.02 -19.91
CA GLY A 3 29.12 -4.98 -19.16
C GLY A 3 28.28 -5.70 -18.10
N ALA A 4 28.44 -7.01 -18.02
CA ALA A 4 27.89 -7.85 -16.98
C ALA A 4 28.50 -7.42 -15.63
N THR A 5 27.82 -6.53 -14.93
CA THR A 5 27.95 -6.37 -13.48
C THR A 5 27.35 -7.59 -12.81
N GLN A 6 28.06 -8.12 -11.82
CA GLN A 6 27.63 -9.21 -10.92
C GLN A 6 26.12 -9.32 -10.83
N GLY A 7 25.54 -10.52 -11.10
CA GLY A 7 24.11 -10.74 -11.29
C GLY A 7 23.27 -9.92 -10.33
N SER A 8 22.33 -9.16 -10.88
CA SER A 8 21.45 -8.28 -10.11
C SER A 8 20.79 -9.11 -9.01
N LYS A 9 20.68 -8.59 -7.80
CA LYS A 9 19.96 -9.26 -6.69
C LYS A 9 18.49 -9.55 -7.04
N LEU A 10 17.99 -8.96 -8.13
CA LEU A 10 16.67 -9.18 -8.71
C LEU A 10 16.63 -10.31 -9.74
N ASP A 11 17.78 -10.75 -10.27
CA ASP A 11 17.86 -11.81 -11.29
C ASP A 11 17.91 -13.20 -10.65
N VAL A 12 16.96 -13.49 -9.79
CA VAL A 12 16.76 -14.78 -9.14
C VAL A 12 15.39 -15.30 -9.56
N GLU A 13 15.30 -16.60 -9.91
CA GLU A 13 13.99 -17.21 -10.16
C GLU A 13 13.22 -17.30 -8.84
N PRO A 14 11.95 -16.88 -8.81
CA PRO A 14 11.14 -16.91 -7.61
C PRO A 14 10.82 -18.35 -7.20
N VAL A 15 11.01 -18.68 -5.92
CA VAL A 15 10.71 -19.99 -5.34
C VAL A 15 9.43 -19.86 -4.51
N PHE A 16 8.31 -20.35 -5.03
CA PHE A 16 7.03 -20.39 -4.30
C PHE A 16 6.88 -21.63 -3.43
N ASP A 17 7.69 -22.66 -3.69
CA ASP A 17 7.66 -23.92 -2.97
C ASP A 17 8.11 -23.77 -1.52
N THR A 18 7.76 -24.78 -0.73
CA THR A 18 8.24 -24.95 0.64
C THR A 18 9.68 -25.43 0.63
N VAL A 19 10.53 -24.79 1.43
CA VAL A 19 11.94 -25.14 1.57
C VAL A 19 12.23 -25.79 2.93
N GLU A 20 13.34 -26.51 3.01
CA GLU A 20 13.80 -27.05 4.28
C GLU A 20 14.24 -25.94 5.24
N ARG A 21 13.97 -26.15 6.53
CA ARG A 21 14.39 -25.22 7.59
C ARG A 21 15.93 -25.18 7.68
N PRO A 22 16.57 -24.02 7.54
CA PRO A 22 18.00 -23.87 7.76
C PRO A 22 18.40 -24.24 9.20
N SER A 23 19.60 -24.79 9.38
CA SER A 23 20.08 -25.28 10.69
C SER A 23 20.20 -24.18 11.76
N HIS A 24 20.40 -22.93 11.35
CA HIS A 24 20.49 -21.77 12.26
C HIS A 24 19.11 -21.24 12.71
N VAL A 25 18.03 -21.66 12.07
CA VAL A 25 16.66 -21.32 12.48
C VAL A 25 16.21 -22.27 13.59
N ALA A 26 15.92 -21.75 14.77
CA ALA A 26 15.45 -22.55 15.89
C ALA A 26 14.04 -23.13 15.58
N PRO A 27 13.78 -24.42 15.91
CA PRO A 27 12.50 -25.06 15.58
C PRO A 27 11.27 -24.34 16.13
N GLU A 28 11.38 -23.73 17.29
CA GLU A 28 10.31 -22.99 17.96
C GLU A 28 9.95 -21.68 17.27
N LEU A 29 10.76 -21.18 16.33
CA LEU A 29 10.47 -19.98 15.55
C LEU A 29 9.74 -20.31 14.23
N VAL A 30 9.56 -21.59 13.92
CA VAL A 30 9.00 -22.01 12.63
C VAL A 30 7.47 -21.97 12.69
N VAL A 31 6.87 -21.32 11.69
CA VAL A 31 5.43 -21.25 11.50
C VAL A 31 5.08 -21.60 10.05
N ASP A 32 4.00 -22.34 9.85
CA ASP A 32 3.43 -22.56 8.52
C ASP A 32 2.54 -21.39 8.12
N PHE A 33 3.13 -20.38 7.49
CA PHE A 33 2.45 -19.17 7.08
C PHE A 33 2.76 -18.87 5.62
N ASP A 34 1.70 -18.84 4.82
CA ASP A 34 1.73 -18.46 3.41
C ASP A 34 0.86 -17.22 3.21
N TYR A 35 1.48 -16.07 2.91
CA TYR A 35 0.74 -14.82 2.74
C TYR A 35 0.08 -14.70 1.34
N HIS A 36 0.32 -15.63 0.43
CA HIS A 36 -0.42 -15.78 -0.82
C HIS A 36 -1.60 -16.75 -0.71
N ALA A 37 -1.73 -17.43 0.44
CA ALA A 37 -2.85 -18.34 0.64
C ALA A 37 -4.19 -17.58 0.71
N PRO A 38 -5.28 -18.14 0.18
CA PRO A 38 -6.60 -17.58 0.34
C PRO A 38 -6.95 -17.37 1.82
N ILE A 39 -7.60 -16.25 2.11
CA ILE A 39 -8.12 -15.99 3.48
C ILE A 39 -9.31 -16.93 3.70
N PRO A 40 -9.38 -17.65 4.84
CA PRO A 40 -10.50 -18.51 5.15
C PRO A 40 -11.84 -17.75 5.20
N ASP A 41 -12.91 -18.40 4.77
CA ASP A 41 -14.25 -17.84 4.76
C ASP A 41 -14.64 -17.23 6.13
N GLY A 42 -15.17 -16.01 6.10
CA GLY A 42 -15.59 -15.29 7.29
C GLY A 42 -14.46 -14.62 8.10
N GLU A 43 -13.21 -14.78 7.66
CA GLU A 43 -12.06 -14.11 8.28
C GLU A 43 -11.60 -12.89 7.48
N ASP A 44 -10.68 -12.14 8.04
CA ASP A 44 -9.95 -11.07 7.37
C ASP A 44 -8.43 -11.25 7.54
N ASN A 45 -7.66 -10.49 6.79
CA ASN A 45 -6.20 -10.50 6.85
C ASN A 45 -5.67 -10.23 8.27
N TYR A 46 -6.33 -9.42 9.08
CA TYR A 46 -5.91 -9.12 10.47
C TYR A 46 -6.15 -10.30 11.40
N THR A 47 -7.17 -11.11 11.13
CA THR A 47 -7.41 -12.36 11.86
C THR A 47 -6.29 -13.37 11.57
N VAL A 48 -5.89 -13.50 10.31
CA VAL A 48 -4.78 -14.37 9.92
C VAL A 48 -3.46 -13.89 10.54
N LEU A 49 -3.14 -12.58 10.45
CA LEU A 49 -1.94 -12.00 11.05
C LEU A 49 -1.90 -12.12 12.58
N SER A 50 -3.07 -12.10 13.26
CA SER A 50 -3.10 -12.24 14.72
C SER A 50 -2.61 -13.62 15.21
N ARG A 51 -2.71 -14.67 14.38
CA ARG A 51 -2.17 -16.00 14.69
C ARG A 51 -0.66 -15.98 14.81
N LEU A 52 0.04 -15.15 13.98
CA LEU A 52 1.48 -14.96 14.11
C LEU A 52 1.85 -14.37 15.47
N GLN A 53 1.08 -13.40 15.97
CA GLN A 53 1.31 -12.80 17.29
C GLN A 53 1.02 -13.77 18.45
N GLN A 54 0.06 -14.68 18.26
CA GLN A 54 -0.31 -15.70 19.24
C GLN A 54 0.75 -16.80 19.37
N HIS A 55 1.64 -16.96 18.39
CA HIS A 55 2.76 -17.91 18.45
C HIS A 55 3.72 -17.63 19.61
N GLY A 56 3.77 -16.41 20.10
CA GLY A 56 4.54 -16.04 21.29
C GLY A 56 5.96 -15.51 21.00
N HIS A 57 6.45 -15.61 19.77
CA HIS A 57 7.73 -15.03 19.34
C HIS A 57 7.52 -13.79 18.48
N ASP A 58 8.39 -12.79 18.61
CA ASP A 58 8.26 -11.50 17.92
C ASP A 58 8.82 -11.54 16.50
N ILE A 59 9.73 -12.49 16.23
CA ILE A 59 10.29 -12.79 14.91
C ILE A 59 10.11 -14.28 14.66
N LEU A 60 9.44 -14.62 13.57
CA LEU A 60 9.15 -15.99 13.15
C LEU A 60 9.82 -16.29 11.81
N TRP A 61 9.90 -17.55 11.45
CA TRP A 61 10.36 -18.01 10.15
C TRP A 61 9.35 -18.96 9.53
N THR A 62 9.06 -18.79 8.23
CA THR A 62 8.22 -19.71 7.47
C THR A 62 9.01 -20.39 6.36
N PRO A 63 8.76 -21.71 6.10
CA PRO A 63 9.35 -22.40 4.96
C PRO A 63 8.67 -22.05 3.63
N ARG A 64 7.51 -21.37 3.64
CA ARG A 64 6.75 -21.02 2.45
C ARG A 64 7.46 -19.94 1.63
N ASN A 65 7.15 -19.91 0.32
CA ASN A 65 7.62 -18.87 -0.59
C ASN A 65 9.15 -18.70 -0.57
N GLY A 66 9.88 -19.82 -0.63
CA GLY A 66 11.33 -19.85 -0.63
C GLY A 66 12.00 -19.68 0.74
N GLY A 67 11.21 -19.63 1.82
CA GLY A 67 11.68 -19.43 3.19
C GLY A 67 12.03 -17.97 3.52
N HIS A 68 11.41 -17.43 4.57
CA HIS A 68 11.68 -16.06 4.99
C HIS A 68 11.30 -15.82 6.45
N TRP A 69 11.94 -14.80 7.02
CA TRP A 69 11.61 -14.30 8.35
C TRP A 69 10.36 -13.41 8.31
N ILE A 70 9.69 -13.25 9.44
CA ILE A 70 8.46 -12.44 9.59
C ILE A 70 8.54 -11.67 10.90
N THR A 71 8.42 -10.34 10.85
CA THR A 71 8.22 -9.54 12.06
C THR A 71 6.75 -9.56 12.47
N THR A 72 6.46 -9.77 13.76
CA THR A 72 5.07 -9.85 14.25
C THR A 72 4.66 -8.69 15.15
N ARG A 73 5.59 -7.81 15.54
CA ARG A 73 5.35 -6.70 16.47
C ARG A 73 5.77 -5.35 15.88
N GLY A 74 5.05 -4.30 16.24
CA GLY A 74 5.26 -2.97 15.67
C GLY A 74 6.64 -2.37 15.98
N GLU A 75 7.25 -2.71 17.11
CA GLU A 75 8.61 -2.32 17.46
C GLU A 75 9.63 -2.93 16.47
N ASP A 76 9.49 -4.22 16.15
CA ASP A 76 10.41 -4.92 15.25
C ASP A 76 10.20 -4.53 13.79
N ILE A 77 8.95 -4.27 13.39
CA ILE A 77 8.60 -3.67 12.10
C ILE A 77 9.31 -2.32 11.93
N ARG A 78 9.22 -1.43 12.93
CA ARG A 78 9.90 -0.13 12.90
C ARG A 78 11.41 -0.31 12.86
N TRP A 79 11.95 -1.21 13.67
CA TRP A 79 13.37 -1.48 13.70
C TRP A 79 13.92 -1.94 12.35
N VAL A 80 13.24 -2.87 11.66
CA VAL A 80 13.64 -3.29 10.29
C VAL A 80 13.60 -2.11 9.32
N GLN A 81 12.56 -1.28 9.39
CA GLN A 81 12.39 -0.14 8.46
C GLN A 81 13.41 0.98 8.68
N GLU A 82 13.89 1.19 9.90
CA GLU A 82 14.87 2.23 10.23
C GLU A 82 16.30 1.78 9.98
N ASN A 83 16.57 0.46 9.98
CA ASN A 83 17.92 -0.10 9.80
C ASN A 83 18.17 -0.56 8.35
N PHE A 84 17.95 0.35 7.39
CA PHE A 84 18.10 0.08 5.95
C PHE A 84 19.52 -0.40 5.56
N GLY A 85 20.56 -0.13 6.35
CA GLY A 85 21.91 -0.66 6.12
C GLY A 85 22.02 -2.17 6.36
N ILE A 86 21.07 -2.76 7.12
CA ILE A 86 20.97 -4.21 7.38
C ILE A 86 19.83 -4.79 6.52
N PHE A 87 18.76 -4.05 6.32
CA PHE A 87 17.52 -4.49 5.66
C PHE A 87 17.25 -3.66 4.41
N SER A 88 17.83 -4.09 3.30
CA SER A 88 17.76 -3.39 2.02
C SER A 88 16.38 -3.45 1.39
N HIS A 89 15.95 -2.35 0.79
CA HIS A 89 14.74 -2.26 -0.04
C HIS A 89 14.98 -2.66 -1.51
N GLU A 90 16.20 -2.97 -1.93
CA GLU A 90 16.50 -3.38 -3.31
C GLU A 90 15.63 -4.58 -3.75
N VAL A 91 15.28 -5.45 -2.78
CA VAL A 91 14.30 -6.54 -2.97
C VAL A 91 13.18 -6.35 -1.96
N PHE A 92 11.97 -6.09 -2.44
CA PHE A 92 10.81 -5.81 -1.58
C PHE A 92 9.66 -6.82 -1.72
N THR A 93 9.72 -7.72 -2.72
CA THR A 93 8.75 -8.79 -2.93
C THR A 93 9.20 -10.11 -2.32
N ILE A 94 8.25 -10.93 -1.90
CA ILE A 94 8.45 -12.30 -1.44
C ILE A 94 7.54 -13.21 -2.29
N PRO A 95 8.07 -14.28 -2.88
CA PRO A 95 9.48 -14.65 -2.90
C PRO A 95 10.36 -13.66 -3.66
N ARG A 96 11.66 -13.66 -3.34
CA ARG A 96 12.66 -12.89 -4.10
C ARG A 96 12.59 -13.27 -5.59
N GLY A 97 12.72 -12.27 -6.48
CA GLY A 97 12.65 -12.49 -7.93
C GLY A 97 11.26 -12.32 -8.55
N THR A 98 10.20 -12.21 -7.75
CA THR A 98 8.83 -11.98 -8.26
C THR A 98 8.70 -10.65 -8.98
N SER A 99 9.33 -9.57 -8.48
CA SER A 99 9.40 -8.29 -9.18
C SER A 99 10.81 -8.05 -9.70
N ARG A 100 10.91 -7.83 -11.02
CA ARG A 100 12.17 -7.46 -11.70
C ARG A 100 12.18 -5.98 -12.10
N ILE A 101 11.14 -5.22 -11.74
CA ILE A 101 11.03 -3.79 -12.07
C ILE A 101 11.78 -2.99 -11.01
N ILE A 102 12.76 -2.21 -11.48
CA ILE A 102 13.40 -1.20 -10.62
C ILE A 102 12.46 0.00 -10.53
N MET A 103 12.02 0.35 -9.33
CA MET A 103 11.09 1.45 -9.05
C MET A 103 11.70 2.47 -8.07
N PRO A 104 12.63 3.34 -8.51
CA PRO A 104 13.19 4.36 -7.64
C PRO A 104 12.09 5.34 -7.15
N PRO A 105 12.15 5.80 -5.89
CA PRO A 105 13.10 5.47 -4.83
C PRO A 105 12.80 4.18 -4.05
N LEU A 106 11.70 3.45 -4.32
CA LEU A 106 11.28 2.28 -3.53
C LEU A 106 12.38 1.21 -3.47
N THR A 107 12.94 0.85 -4.62
CA THR A 107 13.94 -0.22 -4.76
C THR A 107 15.38 0.29 -4.74
N VAL A 108 15.63 1.40 -4.08
CA VAL A 108 16.97 2.03 -4.01
C VAL A 108 17.24 2.51 -2.59
N ASP A 109 18.35 2.07 -2.01
CA ASP A 109 18.74 2.47 -0.66
C ASP A 109 19.53 3.81 -0.63
N PRO A 110 19.59 4.49 0.53
CA PRO A 110 20.51 5.60 0.74
C PRO A 110 21.97 5.22 0.45
N PRO A 111 22.80 6.15 -0.08
CA PRO A 111 22.52 7.59 -0.24
C PRO A 111 21.79 7.96 -1.53
N LEU A 112 21.68 7.05 -2.51
CA LEU A 112 21.09 7.34 -3.83
C LEU A 112 19.57 7.60 -3.73
N HIS A 113 18.86 6.88 -2.86
CA HIS A 113 17.45 7.06 -2.55
C HIS A 113 17.05 8.54 -2.35
N ALA A 114 17.84 9.31 -1.60
CA ALA A 114 17.52 10.71 -1.28
C ALA A 114 17.41 11.60 -2.54
N ARG A 115 18.10 11.25 -3.62
CA ARG A 115 18.09 12.02 -4.88
C ARG A 115 16.79 11.82 -5.65
N TYR A 116 16.30 10.60 -5.72
CA TYR A 116 14.99 10.31 -6.31
C TYR A 116 13.86 10.93 -5.46
N ARG A 117 14.00 10.86 -4.12
CA ARG A 117 13.07 11.54 -3.21
C ARG A 117 13.01 13.05 -3.44
N ALA A 118 14.13 13.68 -3.76
CA ALA A 118 14.18 15.11 -4.06
C ALA A 118 13.37 15.49 -5.32
N VAL A 119 13.23 14.59 -6.29
CA VAL A 119 12.34 14.77 -7.45
C VAL A 119 10.87 14.70 -7.05
N LEU A 120 10.49 13.74 -6.20
CA LEU A 120 9.10 13.44 -5.89
C LEU A 120 8.53 14.33 -4.77
N ASN A 121 9.29 14.55 -3.68
CA ASN A 121 8.80 15.22 -2.46
C ASN A 121 8.11 16.57 -2.70
N PRO A 122 8.54 17.45 -3.63
CA PRO A 122 7.89 18.73 -3.86
C PRO A 122 6.42 18.65 -4.29
N PHE A 123 6.00 17.52 -4.87
CA PHE A 123 4.63 17.30 -5.37
C PHE A 123 3.67 16.77 -4.31
N PHE A 124 4.19 16.21 -3.21
CA PHE A 124 3.41 15.64 -2.11
C PHE A 124 3.41 16.50 -0.84
N THR A 125 3.78 17.77 -0.96
CA THR A 125 3.69 18.71 0.17
C THR A 125 2.23 19.00 0.55
N PRO A 126 1.92 19.29 1.83
CA PRO A 126 0.57 19.64 2.24
C PRO A 126 -0.06 20.76 1.40
N LYS A 127 0.73 21.75 0.97
CA LYS A 127 0.26 22.85 0.10
C LYS A 127 -0.19 22.36 -1.28
N LYS A 128 0.57 21.45 -1.90
CA LYS A 128 0.20 20.87 -3.20
C LYS A 128 -1.01 19.96 -3.08
N VAL A 129 -1.05 19.15 -2.03
CA VAL A 129 -2.19 18.26 -1.75
C VAL A 129 -3.47 19.06 -1.48
N ALA A 130 -3.41 20.20 -0.80
CA ALA A 130 -4.57 21.05 -0.57
C ALA A 130 -5.22 21.56 -1.87
N VAL A 131 -4.40 21.91 -2.88
CA VAL A 131 -4.92 22.32 -4.20
C VAL A 131 -5.63 21.17 -4.93
N LEU A 132 -5.08 19.95 -4.79
CA LEU A 132 -5.70 18.76 -5.38
C LEU A 132 -7.00 18.38 -4.68
N LYS A 133 -7.09 18.65 -3.37
CA LYS A 133 -8.23 18.25 -2.53
C LYS A 133 -9.56 18.84 -3.04
N GLU A 134 -9.59 20.10 -3.45
CA GLU A 134 -10.81 20.76 -3.94
C GLU A 134 -11.35 20.03 -5.19
N LYS A 135 -10.48 19.83 -6.18
CA LYS A 135 -10.84 19.14 -7.43
C LYS A 135 -11.21 17.66 -7.17
N ALA A 136 -10.50 17.02 -6.26
CA ALA A 136 -10.78 15.64 -5.87
C ALA A 136 -12.15 15.50 -5.19
N SER A 137 -12.53 16.46 -4.36
CA SER A 137 -13.83 16.48 -3.69
C SER A 137 -14.97 16.57 -4.71
N GLU A 138 -14.87 17.46 -5.72
CA GLU A 138 -15.86 17.56 -6.80
C GLU A 138 -16.04 16.23 -7.53
N LEU A 139 -14.94 15.58 -7.89
CA LEU A 139 -14.97 14.30 -8.61
C LEU A 139 -15.50 13.15 -7.74
N ALA A 140 -15.17 13.14 -6.43
CA ALA A 140 -15.76 12.21 -5.49
C ALA A 140 -17.28 12.39 -5.38
N ILE A 141 -17.76 13.65 -5.31
CA ILE A 141 -19.18 13.98 -5.26
C ILE A 141 -19.90 13.42 -6.49
N ASP A 142 -19.34 13.59 -7.70
CA ASP A 142 -19.96 13.10 -8.94
C ASP A 142 -20.14 11.56 -8.95
N LEU A 143 -19.19 10.83 -8.38
CA LEU A 143 -19.30 9.37 -8.21
C LEU A 143 -20.34 9.01 -7.14
N ILE A 144 -20.29 9.67 -5.98
CA ILE A 144 -21.15 9.36 -4.85
C ILE A 144 -22.63 9.68 -5.16
N VAL A 145 -22.91 10.79 -5.87
CA VAL A 145 -24.28 11.15 -6.26
C VAL A 145 -24.90 10.09 -7.19
N LYS A 146 -24.12 9.48 -8.08
CA LYS A 146 -24.61 8.38 -8.92
C LYS A 146 -24.94 7.14 -8.10
N ILE A 147 -24.07 6.78 -7.15
CA ILE A 147 -24.30 5.65 -6.25
C ILE A 147 -25.50 5.89 -5.33
N ALA A 148 -25.67 7.12 -4.82
CA ALA A 148 -26.79 7.46 -3.94
C ALA A 148 -28.18 7.35 -4.60
N GLN A 149 -28.25 7.23 -5.92
CA GLN A 149 -29.50 7.02 -6.68
C GLN A 149 -29.84 5.52 -6.86
N GLN A 150 -28.96 4.62 -6.38
CA GLN A 150 -29.13 3.17 -6.49
C GLN A 150 -29.56 2.58 -5.14
N ASP A 151 -30.20 1.42 -5.17
CA ASP A 151 -30.54 0.65 -3.96
C ASP A 151 -29.33 -0.20 -3.47
N ARG A 152 -28.37 -0.42 -4.35
CA ARG A 152 -27.13 -1.19 -4.08
C ARG A 152 -25.99 -0.76 -4.99
N CYS A 153 -24.75 -0.99 -4.57
CA CYS A 153 -23.56 -0.81 -5.42
C CYS A 153 -22.52 -1.89 -5.13
N GLU A 154 -21.66 -2.18 -6.12
CA GLU A 154 -20.39 -2.86 -5.89
C GLU A 154 -19.34 -1.78 -5.59
N PHE A 155 -19.04 -1.58 -4.30
CA PHE A 155 -18.29 -0.42 -3.82
C PHE A 155 -16.87 -0.35 -4.37
N VAL A 156 -16.19 -1.49 -4.58
CA VAL A 156 -14.79 -1.50 -5.00
C VAL A 156 -14.67 -0.99 -6.44
N SER A 157 -15.40 -1.58 -7.37
CA SER A 157 -15.34 -1.23 -8.80
C SER A 157 -16.03 0.09 -9.14
N GLU A 158 -17.09 0.48 -8.39
CA GLU A 158 -17.82 1.70 -8.67
C GLU A 158 -17.23 2.95 -7.98
N PHE A 159 -16.47 2.78 -6.89
CA PHE A 159 -15.91 3.91 -6.15
C PHE A 159 -14.44 3.71 -5.72
N ALA A 160 -14.12 2.68 -4.94
CA ALA A 160 -12.84 2.60 -4.25
C ALA A 160 -11.63 2.49 -5.19
N SER A 161 -11.75 1.77 -6.31
CA SER A 161 -10.71 1.69 -7.34
C SER A 161 -10.71 2.90 -8.27
N VAL A 162 -11.87 3.54 -8.48
CA VAL A 162 -12.01 4.67 -9.42
C VAL A 162 -11.41 5.96 -8.86
N PHE A 163 -11.68 6.26 -7.59
CA PHE A 163 -11.30 7.52 -6.97
C PHE A 163 -9.76 7.74 -6.93
N PRO A 164 -8.93 6.75 -6.54
CA PRO A 164 -7.46 6.92 -6.57
C PRO A 164 -6.89 7.10 -7.99
N VAL A 165 -7.50 6.49 -9.03
CA VAL A 165 -7.09 6.72 -10.43
C VAL A 165 -7.30 8.18 -10.82
N ILE A 166 -8.43 8.77 -10.43
CA ILE A 166 -8.72 10.19 -10.66
C ILE A 166 -7.67 11.08 -9.98
N MET A 167 -7.32 10.74 -8.74
CA MET A 167 -6.28 11.45 -7.98
C MET A 167 -4.91 11.34 -8.65
N PHE A 168 -4.55 10.14 -9.09
CA PHE A 168 -3.32 9.92 -9.85
C PHE A 168 -3.28 10.80 -11.11
N LEU A 169 -4.32 10.77 -11.95
CA LEU A 169 -4.39 11.59 -13.16
C LEU A 169 -4.22 13.10 -12.85
N GLY A 170 -4.81 13.55 -11.73
CA GLY A 170 -4.67 14.95 -11.29
C GLY A 170 -3.24 15.33 -10.86
N ILE A 171 -2.51 14.43 -10.20
CA ILE A 171 -1.12 14.67 -9.78
C ILE A 171 -0.16 14.70 -10.94
N VAL A 172 -0.37 13.83 -11.92
CA VAL A 172 0.50 13.70 -13.09
C VAL A 172 0.08 14.59 -14.27
N ASP A 173 -0.97 15.39 -14.07
CA ASP A 173 -1.56 16.30 -15.09
C ASP A 173 -1.90 15.56 -16.40
N LEU A 174 -2.62 14.43 -16.26
CA LEU A 174 -3.13 13.64 -17.38
C LEU A 174 -4.63 13.86 -17.57
N PRO A 175 -5.14 13.73 -18.83
CA PRO A 175 -6.56 13.89 -19.13
C PRO A 175 -7.43 12.90 -18.37
N LEU A 176 -8.55 13.36 -17.80
CA LEU A 176 -9.51 12.51 -17.08
C LEU A 176 -10.20 11.49 -17.99
N GLU A 177 -10.22 11.74 -19.28
CA GLU A 177 -10.74 10.83 -20.32
C GLU A 177 -9.97 9.50 -20.32
N MET A 178 -8.70 9.51 -19.92
CA MET A 178 -7.86 8.31 -19.79
C MET A 178 -8.25 7.41 -18.59
N ARG A 179 -9.18 7.85 -17.74
CA ARG A 179 -9.55 7.14 -16.51
C ARG A 179 -9.93 5.68 -16.79
N GLN A 180 -10.78 5.44 -17.78
CA GLN A 180 -11.24 4.10 -18.07
C GLN A 180 -10.11 3.19 -18.56
N ASP A 181 -9.25 3.71 -19.43
CA ASP A 181 -8.07 2.95 -19.89
C ASP A 181 -7.17 2.54 -18.72
N PHE A 182 -6.88 3.47 -17.80
CA PHE A 182 -6.05 3.16 -16.63
C PHE A 182 -6.71 2.17 -15.68
N LEU A 183 -8.03 2.23 -15.49
CA LEU A 183 -8.78 1.24 -14.71
C LEU A 183 -8.73 -0.15 -15.36
N ASP A 184 -8.98 -0.23 -16.66
CA ASP A 184 -8.96 -1.50 -17.41
C ASP A 184 -7.55 -2.13 -17.40
N TRP A 185 -6.50 -1.30 -17.53
CA TRP A 185 -5.12 -1.78 -17.48
C TRP A 185 -4.72 -2.25 -16.08
N ALA A 186 -5.11 -1.51 -15.04
CA ALA A 186 -4.89 -1.92 -13.65
C ALA A 186 -5.61 -3.24 -13.35
N HIS A 187 -6.89 -3.33 -13.71
CA HIS A 187 -7.68 -4.55 -13.53
C HIS A 187 -7.05 -5.75 -14.26
N THR A 188 -6.64 -5.56 -15.52
CA THR A 188 -5.99 -6.63 -16.30
C THR A 188 -4.66 -7.05 -15.68
N PHE A 189 -3.87 -6.10 -15.16
CA PHE A 189 -2.61 -6.40 -14.48
C PHE A 189 -2.82 -7.17 -13.17
N MET A 190 -3.80 -6.78 -12.37
CA MET A 190 -3.99 -7.32 -11.02
C MET A 190 -4.78 -8.62 -11.01
N LEU A 191 -5.84 -8.69 -11.80
CA LEU A 191 -6.84 -9.77 -11.76
C LEU A 191 -6.85 -10.63 -13.03
N GLY A 192 -5.92 -10.43 -13.96
CA GLY A 192 -5.78 -11.28 -15.15
C GLY A 192 -5.60 -12.75 -14.76
N GLU A 193 -6.34 -13.65 -15.40
CA GLU A 193 -6.33 -15.08 -15.08
C GLU A 193 -4.96 -15.71 -15.40
N THR A 194 -4.31 -15.22 -16.46
CA THR A 194 -3.01 -15.73 -16.93
C THR A 194 -1.89 -14.71 -16.72
N GLN A 195 -0.65 -15.21 -16.62
CA GLN A 195 0.53 -14.34 -16.56
C GLN A 195 0.62 -13.43 -17.80
N ALA A 196 0.26 -13.94 -18.99
CA ALA A 196 0.26 -13.17 -20.23
C ALA A 196 -0.73 -11.99 -20.21
N GLU A 197 -1.88 -12.14 -19.60
CA GLU A 197 -2.83 -11.04 -19.39
C GLU A 197 -2.29 -10.01 -18.42
N ARG A 198 -1.75 -10.45 -17.28
CA ARG A 198 -1.10 -9.55 -16.31
C ARG A 198 0.04 -8.76 -16.94
N ASP A 199 0.91 -9.42 -17.71
CA ASP A 199 2.01 -8.78 -18.44
C ASP A 199 1.48 -7.79 -19.50
N SER A 200 0.36 -8.11 -20.16
CA SER A 200 -0.29 -7.20 -21.11
C SER A 200 -0.81 -5.92 -20.43
N GLY A 201 -1.50 -6.07 -19.29
CA GLY A 201 -1.97 -4.92 -18.50
C GLY A 201 -0.82 -4.02 -18.07
N LEU A 202 0.21 -4.62 -17.48
CA LEU A 202 1.44 -3.91 -17.09
C LEU A 202 2.10 -3.22 -18.28
N GLY A 203 2.23 -3.91 -19.41
CA GLY A 203 2.84 -3.36 -20.63
C GLY A 203 2.13 -2.14 -21.17
N LYS A 204 0.79 -2.11 -21.11
CA LYS A 204 -0.01 -0.94 -21.52
C LYS A 204 0.24 0.27 -20.62
N VAL A 205 0.25 0.08 -19.30
CA VAL A 205 0.57 1.14 -18.34
C VAL A 205 1.96 1.70 -18.59
N LEU A 206 2.98 0.83 -18.60
CA LEU A 206 4.38 1.24 -18.78
C LEU A 206 4.59 1.91 -20.14
N GLY A 207 3.97 1.39 -21.20
CA GLY A 207 4.04 1.97 -22.55
C GLY A 207 3.47 3.39 -22.61
N TYR A 208 2.29 3.60 -21.97
CA TYR A 208 1.69 4.92 -21.92
C TYR A 208 2.51 5.91 -21.08
N LEU A 209 2.93 5.51 -19.88
CA LEU A 209 3.77 6.36 -19.01
C LEU A 209 5.11 6.70 -19.66
N ASN A 210 5.71 5.76 -20.40
CA ASN A 210 6.92 6.03 -21.17
C ASN A 210 6.68 7.10 -22.25
N LYS A 211 5.58 6.99 -23.01
CA LYS A 211 5.19 8.02 -23.98
C LYS A 211 5.04 9.37 -23.31
N VAL A 212 4.32 9.45 -22.19
CA VAL A 212 4.13 10.71 -21.43
C VAL A 212 5.48 11.29 -20.98
N THR A 213 6.38 10.47 -20.42
CA THR A 213 7.68 10.97 -19.96
C THR A 213 8.57 11.47 -21.13
N GLN A 214 8.46 10.86 -22.32
CA GLN A 214 9.16 11.36 -23.52
C GLN A 214 8.59 12.68 -24.01
N GLU A 215 7.26 12.81 -24.04
CA GLU A 215 6.58 14.05 -24.40
C GLU A 215 6.92 15.20 -23.45
N ARG A 216 6.91 14.93 -22.12
CA ARG A 216 7.27 15.90 -21.08
C ARG A 216 8.76 16.27 -21.10
N TYR A 217 9.64 15.35 -21.51
CA TYR A 217 11.06 15.68 -21.69
C TYR A 217 11.27 16.65 -22.86
N ALA A 218 10.56 16.44 -23.99
CA ALA A 218 10.62 17.32 -25.14
C ALA A 218 9.93 18.68 -24.91
N ASN A 219 8.84 18.69 -24.15
CA ASN A 219 8.02 19.87 -23.85
C ASN A 219 7.70 19.91 -22.33
N PRO A 220 8.65 20.36 -21.50
CA PRO A 220 8.51 20.29 -20.05
C PRO A 220 7.43 21.25 -19.52
N GLY A 221 6.58 20.72 -18.63
CA GLY A 221 5.63 21.48 -17.82
C GLY A 221 6.13 21.66 -16.38
N THR A 222 5.18 21.94 -15.47
CA THR A 222 5.46 22.07 -14.02
C THR A 222 4.88 20.89 -13.20
N ASP A 223 4.42 19.86 -13.90
CA ASP A 223 3.84 18.65 -13.33
C ASP A 223 4.90 17.64 -12.88
N LEU A 224 4.44 16.60 -12.15
CA LEU A 224 5.31 15.55 -11.62
C LEU A 224 5.99 14.75 -12.74
N MET A 225 5.28 14.48 -13.85
CA MET A 225 5.86 13.70 -14.96
C MET A 225 6.98 14.46 -15.66
N SER A 226 6.87 15.80 -15.77
CA SER A 226 7.96 16.67 -16.25
C SER A 226 9.19 16.61 -15.34
N ALA A 227 8.99 16.62 -14.01
CA ALA A 227 10.10 16.49 -13.06
C ALA A 227 10.78 15.12 -13.13
N ILE A 228 10.00 14.04 -13.30
CA ILE A 228 10.52 12.67 -13.50
C ILE A 228 11.29 12.60 -14.82
N ALA A 229 10.74 13.15 -15.89
CA ALA A 229 11.37 13.16 -17.22
C ALA A 229 12.72 13.89 -17.22
N ALA A 230 12.83 15.00 -16.48
CA ALA A 230 14.06 15.78 -16.32
C ALA A 230 15.19 15.02 -15.60
N TRP A 231 14.90 13.86 -14.98
CA TRP A 231 15.94 12.99 -14.41
C TRP A 231 16.97 12.53 -15.46
N ARG A 232 16.61 12.52 -16.75
CA ARG A 232 17.52 12.22 -17.86
C ARG A 232 18.73 13.16 -17.93
N ASP A 233 18.60 14.40 -17.43
CA ASP A 233 19.69 15.38 -17.40
C ASP A 233 20.57 15.23 -16.14
N ASN A 234 20.24 14.29 -15.24
CA ASN A 234 21.02 14.06 -14.05
C ASN A 234 22.36 13.42 -14.40
N PRO A 235 23.51 13.93 -13.91
CA PRO A 235 24.83 13.34 -14.18
C PRO A 235 24.98 11.88 -13.76
N ARG A 236 24.05 11.36 -12.96
CA ARG A 236 24.00 9.97 -12.51
C ARG A 236 22.90 9.14 -13.16
N PHE A 237 22.27 9.67 -14.19
CA PHE A 237 21.30 8.92 -14.98
C PHE A 237 21.96 7.67 -15.58
N GLN A 238 21.41 6.49 -15.32
CA GLN A 238 21.95 5.20 -15.75
C GLN A 238 21.12 4.54 -16.86
N GLY A 239 19.96 5.10 -17.18
CA GLY A 239 19.11 4.59 -18.25
C GLY A 239 17.62 4.82 -18.04
N GLU A 240 16.86 4.59 -19.10
CA GLU A 240 15.40 4.85 -19.15
C GLU A 240 14.62 4.08 -18.07
N ASN A 241 15.11 2.94 -17.59
CA ASN A 241 14.48 2.16 -16.54
C ASN A 241 14.27 2.95 -15.23
N GLU A 242 15.13 3.95 -14.94
CA GLU A 242 14.96 4.81 -13.77
C GLU A 242 13.76 5.74 -13.93
N VAL A 243 13.60 6.37 -15.08
CA VAL A 243 12.48 7.28 -15.39
C VAL A 243 11.17 6.50 -15.46
N GLN A 244 11.16 5.39 -16.17
CA GLN A 244 10.00 4.51 -16.26
C GLN A 244 9.60 3.94 -14.90
N GLY A 245 10.59 3.53 -14.11
CA GLY A 245 10.36 2.98 -12.77
C GLY A 245 9.81 4.01 -11.78
N MET A 246 10.29 5.27 -11.81
CA MET A 246 9.69 6.34 -11.01
C MET A 246 8.23 6.62 -11.42
N ALA A 247 7.95 6.68 -12.72
CA ALA A 247 6.59 6.88 -13.22
C ALA A 247 5.66 5.71 -12.83
N ALA A 248 6.14 4.47 -12.98
CA ALA A 248 5.42 3.26 -12.58
C ALA A 248 5.14 3.24 -11.07
N LEU A 249 6.12 3.63 -10.23
CA LEU A 249 5.95 3.70 -8.78
C LEU A 249 4.83 4.66 -8.37
N ILE A 250 4.73 5.83 -9.00
CA ILE A 250 3.65 6.78 -8.69
C ILE A 250 2.29 6.20 -9.05
N TYR A 251 2.20 5.48 -10.15
CA TYR A 251 0.96 4.80 -10.55
C TYR A 251 0.60 3.68 -9.56
N PHE A 252 1.44 2.65 -9.43
CA PHE A 252 1.11 1.48 -8.61
C PHE A 252 1.05 1.80 -7.11
N GLY A 253 1.91 2.68 -6.62
CA GLY A 253 1.96 3.03 -5.18
C GLY A 253 0.75 3.80 -4.69
N GLY A 254 0.00 4.47 -5.58
CA GLY A 254 -1.15 5.31 -5.22
C GLY A 254 -2.51 4.68 -5.44
N LEU A 255 -2.61 3.54 -6.15
CA LEU A 255 -3.91 2.96 -6.50
C LEU A 255 -4.41 1.96 -5.45
N ASP A 256 -3.76 0.83 -5.34
CA ASP A 256 -4.24 -0.30 -4.53
C ASP A 256 -4.27 0.00 -3.05
N THR A 257 -3.24 0.68 -2.56
CA THR A 257 -3.14 1.02 -1.13
C THR A 257 -4.26 1.95 -0.69
N VAL A 258 -4.65 2.92 -1.52
CA VAL A 258 -5.71 3.87 -1.20
C VAL A 258 -7.07 3.23 -1.40
N ALA A 259 -7.29 2.48 -2.49
CA ALA A 259 -8.51 1.73 -2.72
C ALA A 259 -8.81 0.77 -1.56
N SER A 260 -7.79 0.04 -1.10
CA SER A 260 -7.89 -0.86 0.05
C SER A 260 -8.19 -0.13 1.35
N ALA A 261 -7.50 0.99 1.63
CA ALA A 261 -7.74 1.80 2.82
C ALA A 261 -9.18 2.33 2.87
N ILE A 262 -9.68 2.85 1.75
CA ILE A 262 -11.05 3.32 1.61
C ILE A 262 -12.04 2.15 1.79
N SER A 263 -11.77 1.01 1.18
CA SER A 263 -12.65 -0.16 1.25
C SER A 263 -12.77 -0.70 2.66
N PHE A 264 -11.66 -0.85 3.40
CA PHE A 264 -11.70 -1.28 4.81
C PHE A 264 -12.39 -0.26 5.71
N MET A 265 -12.19 1.05 5.47
CA MET A 265 -12.86 2.12 6.19
C MET A 265 -14.38 2.06 5.98
N ILE A 266 -14.86 1.95 4.75
CA ILE A 266 -16.29 1.87 4.43
C ILE A 266 -16.89 0.55 4.90
N ARG A 267 -16.17 -0.59 4.80
CA ARG A 267 -16.59 -1.86 5.40
C ARG A 267 -16.85 -1.71 6.88
N HIS A 268 -15.93 -1.09 7.61
CA HIS A 268 -16.10 -0.84 9.04
C HIS A 268 -17.33 0.03 9.31
N LEU A 269 -17.51 1.12 8.57
CA LEU A 269 -18.65 2.02 8.71
C LEU A 269 -19.98 1.35 8.34
N ALA A 270 -20.00 0.44 7.37
CA ALA A 270 -21.18 -0.36 7.03
C ALA A 270 -21.63 -1.26 8.18
N GLN A 271 -20.68 -1.75 8.98
CA GLN A 271 -20.93 -2.62 10.14
C GLN A 271 -21.14 -1.86 11.45
N ASN A 272 -20.77 -0.57 11.51
CA ASN A 272 -20.77 0.24 12.74
C ASN A 272 -21.53 1.56 12.57
N PRO A 273 -22.89 1.52 12.59
CA PRO A 273 -23.71 2.72 12.38
C PRO A 273 -23.51 3.80 13.48
N GLY A 274 -23.05 3.43 14.66
CA GLY A 274 -22.67 4.36 15.72
C GLY A 274 -21.51 5.26 15.34
N HIS A 275 -20.48 4.73 14.66
CA HIS A 275 -19.35 5.50 14.18
C HIS A 275 -19.75 6.45 13.02
N ARG A 276 -20.65 6.00 12.12
CA ARG A 276 -21.19 6.88 11.07
C ARG A 276 -21.90 8.10 11.68
N ARG A 277 -22.83 7.87 12.62
CA ARG A 277 -23.55 8.94 13.30
C ARG A 277 -22.62 9.91 14.00
N ARG A 278 -21.62 9.41 14.71
CA ARG A 278 -20.65 10.25 15.40
C ARG A 278 -19.89 11.18 14.45
N ILE A 279 -19.47 10.69 13.27
CA ILE A 279 -18.79 11.52 12.27
C ILE A 279 -19.75 12.54 11.66
N LEU A 280 -21.02 12.17 11.43
CA LEU A 280 -22.05 13.09 10.90
C LEU A 280 -22.41 14.18 11.91
N GLU A 281 -22.50 13.86 13.21
CA GLU A 281 -22.81 14.79 14.28
C GLU A 281 -21.65 15.76 14.59
N ASP A 282 -20.41 15.27 14.47
CA ASP A 282 -19.18 16.06 14.67
C ASP A 282 -18.18 15.87 13.53
N PRO A 283 -18.35 16.57 12.39
CA PRO A 283 -17.40 16.48 11.28
C PRO A 283 -15.96 16.94 11.61
N ALA A 284 -15.76 17.67 12.72
CA ALA A 284 -14.42 18.07 13.13
C ALA A 284 -13.53 16.87 13.53
N ILE A 285 -14.14 15.71 13.83
CA ILE A 285 -13.42 14.48 14.14
C ILE A 285 -12.81 13.79 12.90
N ILE A 286 -13.22 14.15 11.67
CA ILE A 286 -12.82 13.45 10.44
C ILE A 286 -11.30 13.27 10.30
N PRO A 287 -10.44 14.28 10.54
CA PRO A 287 -9.00 14.08 10.44
C PRO A 287 -8.48 13.00 11.39
N ARG A 288 -9.01 12.94 12.60
CA ARG A 288 -8.66 11.96 13.62
C ARG A 288 -9.22 10.57 13.30
N ALA A 289 -10.45 10.51 12.81
CA ALA A 289 -11.08 9.27 12.35
C ALA A 289 -10.30 8.65 11.18
N ALA A 290 -9.89 9.46 10.20
CA ALA A 290 -9.06 8.99 9.09
C ALA A 290 -7.72 8.42 9.57
N GLU A 291 -7.07 9.06 10.55
CA GLU A 291 -5.82 8.57 11.12
C GLU A 291 -6.01 7.26 11.90
N GLU A 292 -7.12 7.09 12.62
CA GLU A 292 -7.45 5.83 13.31
C GLU A 292 -7.76 4.71 12.31
N TYR A 293 -8.42 4.98 11.19
CA TYR A 293 -8.59 3.99 10.13
C TYR A 293 -7.25 3.59 9.51
N LEU A 294 -6.36 4.53 9.28
CA LEU A 294 -4.99 4.24 8.82
C LEU A 294 -4.22 3.39 9.85
N ARG A 295 -4.33 3.71 11.15
CA ARG A 295 -3.74 2.90 12.21
C ARG A 295 -4.30 1.48 12.21
N ARG A 296 -5.63 1.33 12.16
CA ARG A 296 -6.32 0.03 12.27
C ARG A 296 -6.09 -0.87 11.05
N HIS A 297 -5.95 -0.27 9.88
CA HIS A 297 -5.86 -0.98 8.61
C HIS A 297 -4.53 -0.72 7.90
N GLY A 298 -3.42 -1.14 8.51
CA GLY A 298 -2.11 -1.13 7.84
C GLY A 298 -2.06 -2.20 6.72
N LEU A 299 -1.63 -1.81 5.53
CA LEU A 299 -1.89 -2.53 4.28
C LEU A 299 -0.63 -3.02 3.53
N SER A 300 0.55 -3.02 4.12
CA SER A 300 1.75 -3.41 3.39
C SER A 300 2.39 -4.65 3.98
N ASN A 301 2.66 -5.63 3.12
CA ASN A 301 3.37 -6.88 3.43
C ASN A 301 4.63 -6.96 2.56
N THR A 302 5.56 -6.02 2.72
CA THR A 302 6.77 -5.98 1.88
C THR A 302 7.93 -6.71 2.51
N GLY A 303 8.79 -7.30 1.66
CA GLY A 303 10.05 -7.92 2.05
C GLY A 303 11.20 -6.92 2.22
N ARG A 304 12.26 -7.40 2.85
CA ARG A 304 13.59 -6.77 2.86
C ARG A 304 14.64 -7.83 2.67
N LEU A 305 15.68 -7.49 1.92
CA LEU A 305 16.86 -8.34 1.82
C LEU A 305 17.80 -8.07 3.00
N ILE A 306 18.20 -9.10 3.70
CA ILE A 306 19.15 -9.00 4.82
C ILE A 306 20.57 -8.93 4.25
N MET A 307 21.28 -7.85 4.57
CA MET A 307 22.60 -7.54 3.98
C MET A 307 23.76 -8.06 4.81
N SER A 308 23.54 -8.34 6.09
CA SER A 308 24.53 -8.86 7.02
C SER A 308 23.87 -9.69 8.10
N ASP A 309 24.61 -10.66 8.65
CA ASP A 309 24.15 -11.46 9.77
C ASP A 309 23.71 -10.57 10.93
N VAL A 310 22.56 -10.86 11.50
CA VAL A 310 22.01 -10.10 12.62
C VAL A 310 21.21 -11.00 13.55
N GLU A 311 21.32 -10.73 14.84
CA GLU A 311 20.55 -11.42 15.88
C GLU A 311 19.59 -10.43 16.54
N ARG A 312 18.34 -10.88 16.71
CA ARG A 312 17.32 -10.11 17.43
C ARG A 312 16.26 -11.04 18.05
N LYS A 313 16.00 -10.85 19.34
CA LYS A 313 14.95 -11.57 20.09
C LYS A 313 14.96 -13.09 19.88
N GLY A 314 16.14 -13.67 19.84
CA GLY A 314 16.36 -15.12 19.67
C GLY A 314 16.36 -15.60 18.21
N ALA A 315 16.06 -14.73 17.23
CA ALA A 315 16.21 -15.05 15.82
C ALA A 315 17.62 -14.71 15.33
N THR A 316 18.31 -15.68 14.73
CA THR A 316 19.61 -15.52 14.05
C THR A 316 19.35 -15.47 12.55
N MET A 317 19.31 -14.27 11.99
CA MET A 317 19.04 -14.02 10.56
C MET A 317 20.35 -13.87 9.81
N LYS A 318 20.47 -14.52 8.65
CA LYS A 318 21.70 -14.53 7.85
C LYS A 318 21.62 -13.56 6.67
N ALA A 319 22.78 -13.08 6.24
CA ALA A 319 22.91 -12.33 5.00
C ALA A 319 22.33 -13.14 3.83
N ASP A 320 21.70 -12.43 2.88
CA ASP A 320 21.01 -12.95 1.70
C ASP A 320 19.66 -13.66 1.97
N GLU A 321 19.20 -13.72 3.22
CA GLU A 321 17.83 -14.13 3.55
C GLU A 321 16.84 -12.95 3.40
N MET A 322 15.55 -13.30 3.34
CA MET A 322 14.46 -12.31 3.29
C MET A 322 13.76 -12.18 4.64
N ILE A 323 13.27 -10.99 4.94
CA ILE A 323 12.38 -10.74 6.07
C ILE A 323 11.13 -9.98 5.61
N MET A 324 9.96 -10.50 5.96
CA MET A 324 8.67 -9.86 5.73
C MET A 324 8.34 -8.85 6.82
N VAL A 325 7.80 -7.70 6.42
CA VAL A 325 7.41 -6.60 7.29
C VAL A 325 5.91 -6.34 7.14
N PRO A 326 5.03 -7.15 7.77
CA PRO A 326 3.59 -7.02 7.63
C PRO A 326 3.07 -5.89 8.53
N ILE A 327 2.78 -4.72 7.95
CA ILE A 327 2.31 -3.55 8.68
C ILE A 327 1.01 -3.83 9.46
N GLY A 328 0.16 -4.72 8.94
CA GLY A 328 -1.03 -5.18 9.63
C GLY A 328 -0.77 -5.74 11.03
N CYS A 329 0.39 -6.39 11.26
CA CYS A 329 0.78 -6.84 12.59
C CYS A 329 0.98 -5.66 13.56
N SER A 330 1.58 -4.56 13.10
CA SER A 330 1.70 -3.34 13.92
C SER A 330 0.32 -2.73 14.24
N SER A 331 -0.62 -2.83 13.30
CA SER A 331 -1.96 -2.27 13.45
C SER A 331 -2.79 -2.97 14.53
N ILE A 332 -2.53 -4.25 14.78
CA ILE A 332 -3.23 -5.06 15.77
C ILE A 332 -2.36 -5.41 16.99
N ASP A 333 -1.25 -4.68 17.18
CA ASP A 333 -0.32 -4.94 18.28
C ASP A 333 -0.84 -4.36 19.59
N ASP A 334 -1.25 -5.25 20.50
CA ASP A 334 -1.78 -4.94 21.83
C ASP A 334 -0.73 -4.37 22.80
N ARG A 335 0.56 -4.48 22.47
CA ARG A 335 1.64 -3.83 23.20
C ARG A 335 1.77 -2.33 22.84
N LEU A 336 1.26 -1.91 21.69
CA LEU A 336 1.28 -0.52 21.24
C LEU A 336 -0.04 0.20 21.50
N TYR A 337 -1.16 -0.51 21.36
CA TYR A 337 -2.50 0.08 21.40
C TYR A 337 -3.43 -0.78 22.27
N LYS A 338 -4.03 -0.16 23.26
CA LYS A 338 -5.08 -0.85 24.04
C LYS A 338 -6.25 -1.21 23.13
N ASN A 339 -6.71 -2.47 23.18
CA ASN A 339 -7.76 -2.97 22.27
C ASN A 339 -7.42 -2.67 20.80
N ALA A 340 -6.22 -3.04 20.35
CA ALA A 340 -5.66 -2.68 19.05
C ALA A 340 -6.55 -3.03 17.85
N ARG A 341 -7.42 -4.03 17.98
CA ARG A 341 -8.34 -4.47 16.93
C ARG A 341 -9.61 -3.61 16.81
N ASP A 342 -9.91 -2.79 17.80
CA ASP A 342 -11.04 -1.87 17.77
C ASP A 342 -10.67 -0.56 17.08
N VAL A 343 -11.65 0.06 16.45
CA VAL A 343 -11.57 1.45 15.99
C VAL A 343 -12.03 2.35 17.12
N ASP A 344 -11.18 3.27 17.53
CA ASP A 344 -11.47 4.23 18.60
C ASP A 344 -10.97 5.62 18.20
N PHE A 345 -11.89 6.51 17.86
CA PHE A 345 -11.56 7.88 17.45
C PHE A 345 -11.00 8.73 18.61
N ASP A 346 -11.12 8.29 19.85
CA ASP A 346 -10.56 8.96 21.03
C ASP A 346 -9.26 8.32 21.54
N ARG A 347 -8.74 7.32 20.81
CA ARG A 347 -7.54 6.57 21.19
C ARG A 347 -6.38 7.50 21.60
N PRO A 348 -5.92 7.48 22.85
CA PRO A 348 -4.86 8.38 23.29
C PRO A 348 -3.51 8.06 22.64
N GLU A 349 -3.25 6.78 22.37
CA GLU A 349 -1.99 6.31 21.76
C GLU A 349 -1.86 6.64 20.26
N LEU A 350 -2.91 7.16 19.62
CA LEU A 350 -2.91 7.45 18.18
C LEU A 350 -1.89 8.52 17.78
N MET A 351 -1.70 9.51 18.66
CA MET A 351 -0.83 10.66 18.42
C MET A 351 0.15 10.84 19.57
N THR A 352 1.34 11.34 19.27
CA THR A 352 2.25 11.89 20.30
C THR A 352 1.67 13.18 20.88
N GLU A 353 2.23 13.67 21.98
CA GLU A 353 1.89 14.98 22.56
C GLU A 353 2.07 16.15 21.58
N SER A 354 2.99 16.01 20.63
CA SER A 354 3.22 16.98 19.54
C SER A 354 2.30 16.78 18.34
N GLY A 355 1.32 15.87 18.40
CA GLY A 355 0.35 15.62 17.33
C GLY A 355 0.90 14.81 16.13
N ILE A 356 1.98 14.06 16.34
CA ILE A 356 2.54 13.18 15.29
C ILE A 356 1.89 11.80 15.43
N PRO A 357 1.35 11.21 14.34
CA PRO A 357 0.81 9.86 14.35
C PRO A 357 1.87 8.81 14.74
N THR A 358 1.48 7.88 15.59
CA THR A 358 2.39 6.86 16.16
C THR A 358 2.45 5.57 15.34
N HIS A 359 1.48 5.35 14.46
CA HIS A 359 1.35 4.10 13.71
C HIS A 359 2.40 3.97 12.58
N ASN A 360 2.66 2.72 12.20
CA ASN A 360 3.65 2.37 11.18
C ASN A 360 3.10 2.30 9.74
N THR A 361 1.86 2.67 9.50
CA THR A 361 1.15 2.47 8.22
C THR A 361 1.89 3.03 7.02
N PHE A 362 2.52 4.19 7.17
CA PHE A 362 3.31 4.81 6.10
C PHE A 362 4.80 4.46 6.15
N GLY A 363 5.17 3.47 6.91
CA GLY A 363 6.57 3.09 7.13
C GLY A 363 7.37 4.11 7.93
N ASN A 364 8.63 3.78 8.16
CA ASN A 364 9.59 4.56 8.94
C ASN A 364 10.92 4.70 8.21
N GLY A 365 11.80 5.54 8.70
CA GLY A 365 13.11 5.78 8.11
C GLY A 365 13.06 6.46 6.73
N PRO A 366 14.10 6.26 5.90
CA PRO A 366 14.21 6.93 4.60
C PRO A 366 13.06 6.60 3.63
N HIS A 367 12.56 5.38 3.68
CA HIS A 367 11.50 4.88 2.81
C HIS A 367 10.08 5.22 3.28
N LYS A 368 9.93 6.10 4.26
CA LYS A 368 8.60 6.59 4.66
C LYS A 368 7.82 7.08 3.45
N CYS A 369 6.55 6.68 3.35
CA CYS A 369 5.69 6.94 2.19
C CYS A 369 5.64 8.43 1.81
N VAL A 370 5.96 8.74 0.56
CA VAL A 370 5.88 10.11 0.04
C VAL A 370 4.43 10.56 -0.13
N GLY A 371 3.54 9.64 -0.46
CA GLY A 371 2.10 9.86 -0.66
C GLY A 371 1.28 10.00 0.63
N ALA A 372 1.89 9.89 1.82
CA ALA A 372 1.16 9.92 3.08
C ALA A 372 0.24 11.14 3.26
N PRO A 373 0.63 12.39 2.88
CA PRO A 373 -0.28 13.53 2.94
C PRO A 373 -1.49 13.41 2.00
N LEU A 374 -1.28 12.81 0.82
CA LEU A 374 -2.33 12.59 -0.17
C LEU A 374 -3.31 11.53 0.31
N ALA A 375 -2.84 10.36 0.73
CA ALA A 375 -3.70 9.29 1.25
C ALA A 375 -4.59 9.77 2.41
N ARG A 376 -4.04 10.57 3.32
CA ARG A 376 -4.83 11.21 4.40
C ARG A 376 -5.93 12.11 3.86
N ALA A 377 -5.62 12.92 2.85
CA ALA A 377 -6.59 13.80 2.22
C ALA A 377 -7.70 13.00 1.54
N GLU A 378 -7.36 11.90 0.85
CA GLU A 378 -8.31 11.03 0.16
C GLU A 378 -9.29 10.38 1.13
N LEU A 379 -8.81 9.79 2.24
CA LEU A 379 -9.70 9.23 3.26
C LEU A 379 -10.62 10.29 3.87
N GLN A 380 -10.09 11.50 4.14
CA GLN A 380 -10.88 12.61 4.66
C GLN A 380 -11.96 13.06 3.66
N ILE A 381 -11.63 13.15 2.36
CA ILE A 381 -12.61 13.49 1.31
C ILE A 381 -13.73 12.45 1.30
N VAL A 382 -13.39 11.16 1.33
CA VAL A 382 -14.41 10.11 1.32
C VAL A 382 -15.33 10.24 2.53
N LEU A 383 -14.81 10.45 3.73
CA LEU A 383 -15.64 10.64 4.92
C LEU A 383 -16.52 11.90 4.82
N GLN A 384 -15.96 13.01 4.31
CA GLN A 384 -16.65 14.30 4.17
C GLN A 384 -17.77 14.26 3.13
N GLU A 385 -17.57 13.54 2.03
CA GLU A 385 -18.49 13.58 0.90
C GLU A 385 -19.46 12.38 0.87
N TRP A 386 -19.01 11.19 1.30
CA TRP A 386 -19.84 9.98 1.32
C TRP A 386 -20.92 10.04 2.41
N LEU A 387 -20.52 10.28 3.66
CA LEU A 387 -21.42 10.13 4.80
C LEU A 387 -22.64 11.07 4.75
N PRO A 388 -22.52 12.37 4.38
CA PRO A 388 -23.71 13.23 4.29
C PRO A 388 -24.67 12.86 3.16
N ARG A 389 -24.16 12.23 2.07
CA ARG A 389 -24.96 11.87 0.89
C ARG A 389 -25.53 10.46 0.98
N ILE A 390 -24.80 9.57 1.63
CA ILE A 390 -25.19 8.18 1.86
C ILE A 390 -25.02 7.88 3.37
N PRO A 391 -25.91 8.44 4.22
CA PRO A 391 -25.77 8.27 5.68
C PRO A 391 -26.14 6.87 6.16
N ASP A 392 -27.00 6.17 5.42
CA ASP A 392 -27.48 4.82 5.74
C ASP A 392 -27.03 3.86 4.65
N PHE A 393 -26.17 2.92 5.02
CA PHE A 393 -25.70 1.82 4.18
C PHE A 393 -25.25 0.66 5.04
N ARG A 394 -25.29 -0.54 4.48
CA ARG A 394 -24.84 -1.78 5.14
C ARG A 394 -24.26 -2.75 4.13
N LEU A 395 -23.51 -3.74 4.60
CA LEU A 395 -23.07 -4.85 3.75
C LEU A 395 -24.29 -5.63 3.25
N ASP A 396 -24.24 -6.08 2.00
CA ASP A 396 -25.26 -6.99 1.46
C ASP A 396 -25.04 -8.39 2.07
N PRO A 397 -25.99 -8.91 2.87
CA PRO A 397 -25.84 -10.20 3.53
C PRO A 397 -25.84 -11.38 2.56
N GLU A 398 -26.32 -11.18 1.32
CA GLU A 398 -26.33 -12.20 0.28
C GLU A 398 -25.03 -12.27 -0.53
N LYS A 399 -24.14 -11.28 -0.34
CA LYS A 399 -22.89 -11.13 -1.08
C LYS A 399 -21.72 -11.07 -0.11
N PRO A 400 -20.97 -12.16 0.08
CA PRO A 400 -19.81 -12.16 0.97
C PRO A 400 -18.74 -11.18 0.48
N VAL A 401 -18.10 -10.48 1.41
CA VAL A 401 -16.94 -9.62 1.12
C VAL A 401 -15.75 -10.52 0.80
N ARG A 402 -15.12 -10.31 -0.36
CA ARG A 402 -13.90 -11.04 -0.74
C ARG A 402 -12.67 -10.22 -0.40
N ILE A 403 -11.75 -10.83 0.33
CA ILE A 403 -10.52 -10.19 0.83
C ILE A 403 -9.34 -11.05 0.42
N HIS A 404 -8.27 -10.40 -0.03
CA HIS A 404 -6.97 -11.05 -0.28
C HIS A 404 -5.89 -10.52 0.67
N MET A 405 -4.84 -11.31 0.88
CA MET A 405 -3.70 -10.93 1.73
C MET A 405 -2.62 -10.21 0.93
N ASP A 406 -2.00 -10.84 0.03
CA ASP A 406 -0.90 -10.42 -0.87
C ASP A 406 0.03 -9.28 -0.35
N SER A 407 0.86 -8.70 -1.22
CA SER A 407 1.78 -7.58 -0.90
C SER A 407 1.06 -6.33 -0.41
N VAL A 408 -0.13 -6.07 -0.93
CA VAL A 408 -1.09 -5.07 -0.43
C VAL A 408 -2.40 -5.79 -0.16
N PRO A 409 -2.73 -6.09 1.09
CA PRO A 409 -4.04 -6.67 1.42
C PRO A 409 -5.16 -5.77 1.00
N GLY A 410 -6.21 -6.34 0.43
CA GLY A 410 -7.33 -5.55 -0.11
C GLY A 410 -8.66 -6.27 -0.11
N ILE A 411 -9.70 -5.51 -0.40
CA ILE A 411 -11.05 -6.02 -0.65
C ILE A 411 -11.25 -6.04 -2.17
N GLU A 412 -11.47 -7.24 -2.72
CA GLU A 412 -11.71 -7.44 -4.15
C GLU A 412 -13.14 -7.14 -4.55
N GLU A 413 -14.09 -7.48 -3.67
CA GLU A 413 -15.52 -7.33 -3.93
C GLU A 413 -16.25 -7.02 -2.62
N MET A 414 -17.05 -5.95 -2.64
CA MET A 414 -17.86 -5.53 -1.51
C MET A 414 -19.16 -4.88 -1.96
N HIS A 415 -20.26 -5.58 -1.81
CA HIS A 415 -21.58 -5.05 -2.12
C HIS A 415 -22.19 -4.33 -0.91
N LEU A 416 -22.70 -3.13 -1.18
CA LEU A 416 -23.43 -2.33 -0.20
C LEU A 416 -24.90 -2.21 -0.62
N LEU A 417 -25.78 -2.33 0.35
CA LEU A 417 -27.18 -1.87 0.25
C LEU A 417 -27.25 -0.42 0.72
N ILE A 418 -27.85 0.43 -0.09
CA ILE A 418 -27.96 1.88 0.12
C ILE A 418 -29.36 2.22 0.65
N GLY A 419 -29.41 3.07 1.66
CA GLY A 419 -30.68 3.49 2.29
C GLY A 419 -31.03 2.73 3.56
N LYS A 420 -32.13 3.16 4.20
CA LYS A 420 -32.67 2.52 5.42
C LYS A 420 -33.31 1.19 5.09
N GLU A 421 -33.35 0.30 6.09
CA GLU A 421 -34.17 -0.91 6.07
C GLU A 421 -35.65 -0.59 5.94
#